data_53f6724395ff4c52a258cf76740f1b55
#
_entry.id   53f6724395ff4c52a258cf76740f1b55
#
_cell.length_a   1.000
_cell.length_b   1.000
_cell.length_c   1.000
_cell.angle_alpha   90.00
_cell.angle_beta   90.00
_cell.angle_gamma   90.00
#
_symmetry.space_group_name_H-M   'P 1'
#
loop_
_entity.id
_entity.type
_entity.pdbx_description
1 polymer ?
#
loop_
_entity_poly.entity_id
_entity_poly.type
_entity_poly.pdbx_seq_one_letter_code
_entity_poly.pdbx_strand_id
1 'polypeptide(L)'
;QYLRMKELHPDCILFFRLGDFYEMFNEDAKLVSKELELTLTSRDRGKPEAQRTPMCGVPYHSADAYIARLIAKGYKVAICEQMEDPALAKGLVDRDIIRIITPGTVMTSSMLEEGRNNFICAVYRDSAGTGLCFCDISTGECSVTSFTGPEADEHLYNELGRFTPREAMLSDGAYSDGALVDFLVKRLDCRLSLIH
;
A
#
# COMPACT_ATOMS: atom_id res chain seq x y z
N GLN A 1 -9.35 11.87 -15.50
CA GLN A 1 -8.03 11.39 -15.04
C GLN A 1 -8.16 10.53 -13.77
N TYR A 2 -8.77 11.02 -12.68
CA TYR A 2 -8.89 10.28 -11.41
C TYR A 2 -9.42 8.85 -11.58
N LEU A 3 -10.57 8.67 -12.23
CA LEU A 3 -11.17 7.34 -12.40
C LEU A 3 -10.26 6.38 -13.18
N ARG A 4 -9.62 6.88 -14.25
CA ARG A 4 -8.66 6.07 -15.02
C ARG A 4 -7.50 5.56 -14.17
N MET A 5 -6.93 6.41 -13.30
CA MET A 5 -5.84 6.01 -12.42
C MET A 5 -6.31 5.05 -11.33
N LYS A 6 -7.52 5.27 -10.82
CA LYS A 6 -8.13 4.37 -9.84
C LYS A 6 -8.41 2.97 -10.41
N GLU A 7 -8.82 2.88 -11.68
CA GLU A 7 -9.01 1.60 -12.38
C GLU A 7 -7.71 0.80 -12.53
N LEU A 8 -6.57 1.47 -12.70
CA LEU A 8 -5.25 0.82 -12.77
C LEU A 8 -4.75 0.35 -11.39
N HIS A 9 -5.18 1.00 -10.30
CA HIS A 9 -4.76 0.70 -8.94
C HIS A 9 -5.97 0.64 -7.99
N PRO A 10 -6.88 -0.33 -8.17
CA PRO A 10 -8.14 -0.40 -7.43
C PRO A 10 -7.95 -0.66 -5.93
N ASP A 11 -6.85 -1.31 -5.54
CA ASP A 11 -6.48 -1.66 -4.17
C ASP A 11 -5.74 -0.54 -3.41
N CYS A 12 -5.38 0.56 -4.10
CA CYS A 12 -4.69 1.71 -3.50
C CYS A 12 -5.65 2.86 -3.21
N ILE A 13 -5.46 3.55 -2.10
CA ILE A 13 -6.07 4.87 -1.86
C ILE A 13 -5.32 5.88 -2.74
N LEU A 14 -6.04 6.57 -3.63
CA LEU A 14 -5.42 7.49 -4.58
C LEU A 14 -5.35 8.92 -4.01
N PHE A 15 -4.14 9.37 -3.68
CA PHE A 15 -3.82 10.75 -3.32
C PHE A 15 -3.59 11.56 -4.60
N PHE A 16 -4.62 12.24 -5.06
CA PHE A 16 -4.62 12.91 -6.37
C PHE A 16 -4.33 14.40 -6.22
N ARG A 17 -3.18 14.87 -6.75
CA ARG A 17 -2.74 16.24 -6.62
C ARG A 17 -3.61 17.23 -7.38
N LEU A 18 -4.18 18.20 -6.68
CA LEU A 18 -4.94 19.33 -7.21
C LEU A 18 -4.50 20.62 -6.51
N GLY A 19 -3.63 21.38 -7.19
CA GLY A 19 -3.03 22.58 -6.59
C GLY A 19 -2.25 22.25 -5.32
N ASP A 20 -2.62 22.85 -4.20
CA ASP A 20 -1.92 22.68 -2.91
C ASP A 20 -2.46 21.51 -2.07
N PHE A 21 -3.35 20.69 -2.63
CA PHE A 21 -3.96 19.57 -1.92
C PHE A 21 -3.73 18.24 -2.66
N TYR A 22 -3.70 17.16 -1.88
CA TYR A 22 -4.09 15.84 -2.35
C TYR A 22 -5.56 15.63 -2.04
N GLU A 23 -6.35 15.41 -3.08
CA GLU A 23 -7.78 15.16 -2.95
C GLU A 23 -8.10 13.69 -3.24
N MET A 24 -8.98 13.13 -2.45
CA MET A 24 -9.56 11.81 -2.61
C MET A 24 -11.04 11.94 -2.95
N PHE A 25 -11.56 11.02 -3.78
CA PHE A 25 -12.94 11.05 -4.25
C PHE A 25 -13.64 9.72 -4.04
N ASN A 26 -14.97 9.73 -4.09
CA ASN A 26 -15.83 8.55 -4.03
C ASN A 26 -15.56 7.68 -2.78
N GLU A 27 -15.31 6.39 -2.97
CA GLU A 27 -15.08 5.45 -1.86
C GLU A 27 -13.77 5.74 -1.12
N ASP A 28 -12.72 6.17 -1.83
CA ASP A 28 -11.47 6.60 -1.17
C ASP A 28 -11.72 7.78 -0.21
N ALA A 29 -12.54 8.74 -0.61
CA ALA A 29 -12.87 9.88 0.25
C ALA A 29 -13.66 9.46 1.50
N LYS A 30 -14.62 8.57 1.35
CA LYS A 30 -15.41 8.05 2.48
C LYS A 30 -14.53 7.26 3.45
N LEU A 31 -13.66 6.40 2.91
CA LEU A 31 -12.71 5.61 3.68
C LEU A 31 -11.75 6.52 4.45
N VAL A 32 -11.05 7.41 3.73
CA VAL A 32 -10.01 8.27 4.32
C VAL A 32 -10.60 9.25 5.33
N SER A 33 -11.79 9.83 5.06
CA SER A 33 -12.44 10.72 6.01
C SER A 33 -12.74 10.03 7.33
N LYS A 34 -13.16 8.76 7.30
CA LYS A 34 -13.40 7.94 8.50
C LYS A 34 -12.11 7.57 9.21
N GLU A 35 -11.11 7.07 8.46
CA GLU A 35 -9.86 6.57 9.02
C GLU A 35 -8.96 7.65 9.61
N LEU A 36 -9.01 8.85 9.04
CA LEU A 36 -8.18 9.99 9.44
C LEU A 36 -8.95 11.11 10.15
N GLU A 37 -10.28 10.92 10.34
CA GLU A 37 -11.18 11.90 10.96
C GLU A 37 -11.20 13.25 10.20
N LEU A 38 -11.16 13.16 8.86
CA LEU A 38 -11.22 14.32 7.98
C LEU A 38 -12.66 14.66 7.63
N THR A 39 -12.90 15.94 7.38
CA THR A 39 -14.20 16.40 6.92
C THR A 39 -14.51 15.84 5.52
N LEU A 40 -15.57 15.04 5.42
CA LEU A 40 -16.12 14.63 4.13
C LEU A 40 -16.93 15.77 3.54
N THR A 41 -16.60 16.18 2.34
CA THR A 41 -17.29 17.24 1.59
C THR A 41 -17.70 16.74 0.20
N SER A 42 -18.10 17.63 -0.67
CA SER A 42 -18.42 17.30 -2.06
C SER A 42 -18.00 18.42 -3.01
N ARG A 43 -17.58 18.05 -4.21
CA ARG A 43 -17.19 19.01 -5.23
C ARG A 43 -18.39 19.69 -5.88
N ASP A 44 -19.50 19.00 -5.99
CA ASP A 44 -20.71 19.43 -6.71
C ASP A 44 -21.80 19.95 -5.76
N ARG A 45 -21.49 20.97 -4.95
CA ARG A 45 -22.39 21.48 -3.90
C ARG A 45 -23.75 22.00 -4.44
N GLY A 46 -23.81 22.33 -5.74
CA GLY A 46 -25.04 22.75 -6.41
C GLY A 46 -26.00 21.64 -6.84
N LYS A 47 -25.54 20.38 -6.78
CA LYS A 47 -26.35 19.22 -7.14
C LYS A 47 -27.10 18.65 -5.95
N PRO A 48 -28.21 17.90 -6.17
CA PRO A 48 -28.85 17.12 -5.12
C PRO A 48 -27.85 16.20 -4.42
N GLU A 49 -28.01 15.98 -3.12
CA GLU A 49 -27.05 15.24 -2.28
C GLU A 49 -26.70 13.85 -2.85
N ALA A 50 -27.68 13.13 -3.37
CA ALA A 50 -27.49 11.81 -3.99
C ALA A 50 -26.64 11.83 -5.28
N GLN A 51 -26.41 12.99 -5.89
CA GLN A 51 -25.62 13.16 -7.12
C GLN A 51 -24.27 13.83 -6.88
N ARG A 52 -23.96 14.14 -5.61
CA ARG A 52 -22.69 14.77 -5.26
C ARG A 52 -21.56 13.76 -5.20
N THR A 53 -20.41 14.13 -5.73
CA THR A 53 -19.17 13.33 -5.62
C THR A 53 -18.57 13.55 -4.23
N PRO A 54 -18.54 12.53 -3.36
CA PRO A 54 -17.85 12.63 -2.07
C PRO A 54 -16.38 12.99 -2.29
N MET A 55 -15.85 13.87 -1.44
CA MET A 55 -14.47 14.34 -1.53
C MET A 55 -13.93 14.63 -0.12
N CYS A 56 -12.67 14.32 0.12
CA CYS A 56 -11.87 14.87 1.21
C CYS A 56 -10.47 15.20 0.69
N GLY A 57 -9.70 15.96 1.45
CA GLY A 57 -8.35 16.35 1.02
C GLY A 57 -7.47 16.76 2.18
N VAL A 58 -6.17 16.68 1.93
CA VAL A 58 -5.11 17.10 2.86
C VAL A 58 -4.13 18.03 2.14
N PRO A 59 -3.53 19.01 2.82
CA PRO A 59 -2.47 19.83 2.21
C PRO A 59 -1.29 18.95 1.82
N TYR A 60 -0.73 19.17 0.61
CA TYR A 60 0.34 18.31 0.08
C TYR A 60 1.59 18.31 0.97
N HIS A 61 1.93 19.47 1.53
CA HIS A 61 3.13 19.63 2.37
C HIS A 61 3.04 18.90 3.72
N SER A 62 1.85 18.48 4.14
CA SER A 62 1.62 17.71 5.37
C SER A 62 1.13 16.29 5.11
N ALA A 63 1.09 15.86 3.85
CA ALA A 63 0.51 14.58 3.44
C ALA A 63 1.19 13.37 4.10
N ASP A 64 2.51 13.43 4.32
CA ASP A 64 3.29 12.32 4.89
C ASP A 64 2.72 11.81 6.22
N ALA A 65 2.28 12.72 7.11
CA ALA A 65 1.70 12.33 8.39
C ALA A 65 0.36 11.57 8.23
N TYR A 66 -0.44 11.95 7.24
CA TYR A 66 -1.70 11.27 6.93
C TYR A 66 -1.46 9.93 6.24
N ILE A 67 -0.51 9.89 5.31
CA ILE A 67 -0.09 8.66 4.63
C ILE A 67 0.44 7.65 5.65
N ALA A 68 1.31 8.07 6.59
CA ALA A 68 1.84 7.22 7.65
C ALA A 68 0.73 6.54 8.46
N ARG A 69 -0.33 7.28 8.82
CA ARG A 69 -1.48 6.73 9.55
C ARG A 69 -2.26 5.69 8.74
N LEU A 70 -2.39 5.88 7.42
CA LEU A 70 -3.05 4.91 6.54
C LEU A 70 -2.19 3.65 6.37
N ILE A 71 -0.89 3.82 6.15
CA ILE A 71 0.06 2.70 6.03
C ILE A 71 0.11 1.88 7.33
N ALA A 72 0.14 2.53 8.50
CA ALA A 72 0.10 1.85 9.80
C ALA A 72 -1.18 1.00 9.99
N LYS A 73 -2.28 1.40 9.35
CA LYS A 73 -3.54 0.63 9.30
C LYS A 73 -3.58 -0.42 8.18
N GLY A 74 -2.48 -0.58 7.43
CA GLY A 74 -2.30 -1.58 6.38
C GLY A 74 -2.89 -1.20 5.02
N TYR A 75 -3.25 0.07 4.79
CA TYR A 75 -3.69 0.53 3.48
C TYR A 75 -2.48 0.76 2.55
N LYS A 76 -2.72 0.66 1.24
CA LYS A 76 -1.78 1.07 0.20
C LYS A 76 -2.17 2.45 -0.30
N VAL A 77 -1.21 3.31 -0.56
CA VAL A 77 -1.43 4.69 -1.02
C VAL A 77 -0.69 4.91 -2.33
N ALA A 78 -1.42 5.33 -3.37
CA ALA A 78 -0.84 5.76 -4.65
C ALA A 78 -0.76 7.29 -4.69
N ILE A 79 0.43 7.82 -4.91
CA ILE A 79 0.68 9.26 -5.03
C ILE A 79 0.63 9.66 -6.51
N CYS A 80 -0.36 10.48 -6.85
CA CYS A 80 -0.57 10.99 -8.19
C CYS A 80 -0.20 12.47 -8.22
N GLU A 81 0.86 12.82 -8.95
CA GLU A 81 1.39 14.17 -9.06
C GLU A 81 1.07 14.83 -10.40
N GLN A 82 1.13 16.16 -10.40
CA GLN A 82 1.11 16.98 -11.60
C GLN A 82 2.46 16.85 -12.30
N MET A 83 2.46 16.45 -13.59
CA MET A 83 3.68 16.20 -14.37
C MET A 83 4.19 17.44 -15.09
N GLU A 84 3.41 18.53 -15.05
CA GLU A 84 3.75 19.83 -15.66
C GLU A 84 3.33 20.99 -14.75
N ASP A 85 3.94 22.14 -14.95
CA ASP A 85 3.54 23.37 -14.23
C ASP A 85 2.13 23.80 -14.66
N PRO A 86 1.17 23.90 -13.71
CA PRO A 86 -0.19 24.34 -14.00
C PRO A 86 -0.27 25.71 -14.66
N ALA A 87 0.71 26.60 -14.43
CA ALA A 87 0.79 27.93 -15.03
C ALA A 87 1.13 27.89 -16.53
N LEU A 88 1.77 26.81 -16.97
CA LEU A 88 2.21 26.62 -18.36
C LEU A 88 1.31 25.68 -19.17
N ALA A 89 0.42 24.95 -18.49
CA ALA A 89 -0.46 23.96 -19.12
C ALA A 89 -1.48 24.63 -20.03
N LYS A 90 -1.57 24.15 -21.29
CA LYS A 90 -2.57 24.60 -22.28
C LYS A 90 -3.87 23.77 -22.21
N GLY A 91 -4.32 23.45 -21.01
CA GLY A 91 -5.51 22.63 -20.81
C GLY A 91 -5.55 21.98 -19.44
N LEU A 92 -6.03 20.75 -19.39
CA LEU A 92 -6.03 19.96 -18.16
C LEU A 92 -4.61 19.47 -17.89
N VAL A 93 -4.04 19.91 -16.77
CA VAL A 93 -2.71 19.47 -16.31
C VAL A 93 -2.59 17.95 -16.32
N ASP A 94 -1.52 17.45 -16.92
CA ASP A 94 -1.24 16.01 -16.95
C ASP A 94 -0.80 15.51 -15.57
N ARG A 95 -1.20 14.28 -15.24
CA ARG A 95 -0.93 13.67 -13.94
C ARG A 95 -0.59 12.20 -14.12
N ASP A 96 0.34 11.74 -13.29
CA ASP A 96 0.71 10.33 -13.26
C ASP A 96 0.99 9.86 -11.84
N ILE A 97 0.94 8.54 -11.64
CA ILE A 97 1.30 7.91 -10.36
C ILE A 97 2.81 7.80 -10.31
N ILE A 98 3.42 8.59 -9.43
CA ILE A 98 4.88 8.60 -9.28
C ILE A 98 5.38 7.62 -8.24
N ARG A 99 4.50 7.15 -7.33
CA ARG A 99 4.86 6.26 -6.24
C ARG A 99 3.65 5.54 -5.68
N ILE A 100 3.84 4.25 -5.35
CA ILE A 100 2.91 3.48 -4.53
C ILE A 100 3.62 3.16 -3.21
N ILE A 101 2.99 3.51 -2.10
CA ILE A 101 3.50 3.27 -0.74
C ILE A 101 2.65 2.17 -0.12
N THR A 102 3.32 1.13 0.35
CA THR A 102 2.69 -0.02 1.03
C THR A 102 3.38 -0.25 2.39
N PRO A 103 2.79 -1.04 3.31
CA PRO A 103 3.42 -1.29 4.60
C PRO A 103 4.86 -1.81 4.54
N GLY A 104 5.18 -2.65 3.54
CA GLY A 104 6.52 -3.22 3.36
C GLY A 104 7.48 -2.35 2.54
N THR A 105 6.98 -1.30 1.86
CA THR A 105 7.79 -0.45 0.96
C THR A 105 8.02 0.97 1.49
N VAL A 106 7.78 1.19 2.78
CA VAL A 106 8.05 2.47 3.44
C VAL A 106 9.56 2.74 3.48
N MET A 107 9.95 3.94 3.06
CA MET A 107 11.36 4.38 3.07
C MET A 107 11.57 5.66 3.91
N THR A 108 10.50 6.37 4.22
CA THR A 108 10.57 7.65 4.94
C THR A 108 10.70 7.40 6.44
N SER A 109 11.73 7.96 7.06
CA SER A 109 12.04 7.75 8.49
C SER A 109 10.87 8.09 9.43
N SER A 110 10.05 9.09 9.08
CA SER A 110 8.86 9.45 9.86
C SER A 110 7.73 8.41 9.82
N MET A 111 7.81 7.42 8.92
CA MET A 111 6.84 6.34 8.75
C MET A 111 7.38 4.99 9.23
N LEU A 112 8.65 4.90 9.62
CA LEU A 112 9.31 3.70 10.12
C LEU A 112 9.33 3.70 11.65
N GLU A 113 9.23 2.52 12.24
CA GLU A 113 9.45 2.34 13.68
C GLU A 113 10.95 2.40 13.96
N GLU A 114 11.35 3.27 14.88
CA GLU A 114 12.75 3.44 15.25
C GLU A 114 13.32 2.14 15.87
N GLY A 115 14.49 1.71 15.39
CA GLY A 115 15.17 0.52 15.89
C GLY A 115 14.58 -0.83 15.46
N ARG A 116 13.66 -0.85 14.49
CA ARG A 116 13.09 -2.09 13.92
C ARG A 116 13.18 -2.10 12.39
N ASN A 117 13.53 -3.25 11.85
CA ASN A 117 13.49 -3.46 10.41
C ASN A 117 12.05 -3.49 9.88
N ASN A 118 11.86 -3.00 8.65
CA ASN A 118 10.57 -3.02 7.96
C ASN A 118 10.63 -4.01 6.79
N PHE A 119 10.50 -5.30 7.10
CA PHE A 119 10.63 -6.34 6.10
C PHE A 119 9.38 -6.48 5.21
N ILE A 120 9.61 -6.54 3.91
CA ILE A 120 8.73 -7.19 2.94
C ILE A 120 9.30 -8.59 2.67
N CYS A 121 8.45 -9.60 2.52
CA CYS A 121 8.90 -10.91 2.12
C CYS A 121 8.27 -11.36 0.81
N ALA A 122 8.93 -12.30 0.13
CA ALA A 122 8.37 -13.04 -1.00
C ALA A 122 8.42 -14.54 -0.68
N VAL A 123 7.29 -15.23 -0.86
CA VAL A 123 7.18 -16.68 -0.71
C VAL A 123 6.78 -17.28 -2.05
N TYR A 124 7.65 -18.10 -2.60
CA TYR A 124 7.38 -18.88 -3.80
C TYR A 124 7.27 -20.36 -3.42
N ARG A 125 6.18 -21.03 -3.80
CA ARG A 125 5.97 -22.45 -3.50
C ARG A 125 5.55 -23.20 -4.76
N ASP A 126 6.22 -24.31 -5.01
CA ASP A 126 5.88 -25.28 -6.05
C ASP A 126 6.14 -26.72 -5.58
N SER A 127 6.11 -27.70 -6.52
CA SER A 127 6.38 -29.10 -6.25
C SER A 127 7.82 -29.42 -5.86
N ALA A 128 8.77 -28.52 -6.12
CA ALA A 128 10.18 -28.69 -5.78
C ALA A 128 10.51 -28.21 -4.37
N GLY A 129 9.72 -27.28 -3.82
CA GLY A 129 9.92 -26.75 -2.49
C GLY A 129 9.37 -25.34 -2.28
N THR A 130 9.87 -24.67 -1.26
CA THR A 130 9.49 -23.30 -0.90
C THR A 130 10.72 -22.39 -0.90
N GLY A 131 10.70 -21.35 -1.71
CA GLY A 131 11.66 -20.25 -1.67
C GLY A 131 11.13 -19.11 -0.80
N LEU A 132 12.01 -18.48 -0.03
CA LEU A 132 11.70 -17.38 0.87
C LEU A 132 12.76 -16.29 0.75
N CYS A 133 12.29 -15.05 0.58
CA CYS A 133 13.14 -13.86 0.56
C CYS A 133 12.58 -12.83 1.53
N PHE A 134 13.44 -12.19 2.31
CA PHE A 134 13.13 -10.99 3.08
C PHE A 134 13.96 -9.83 2.57
N CYS A 135 13.36 -8.66 2.48
CA CYS A 135 14.06 -7.45 2.11
C CYS A 135 13.58 -6.26 2.96
N ASP A 136 14.50 -5.53 3.55
CA ASP A 136 14.24 -4.23 4.14
C ASP A 136 14.70 -3.15 3.15
N ILE A 137 13.73 -2.52 2.49
CA ILE A 137 14.01 -1.54 1.43
C ILE A 137 14.69 -0.28 2.00
N SER A 138 14.44 0.03 3.28
CA SER A 138 15.01 1.22 3.94
C SER A 138 16.50 1.10 4.22
N THR A 139 16.97 -0.13 4.47
CA THR A 139 18.39 -0.43 4.77
C THR A 139 19.12 -1.09 3.60
N GLY A 140 18.38 -1.68 2.64
CA GLY A 140 18.91 -2.51 1.57
C GLY A 140 19.29 -3.93 2.02
N GLU A 141 18.95 -4.33 3.23
CA GLU A 141 19.18 -5.68 3.73
C GLU A 141 18.26 -6.68 3.02
N CYS A 142 18.85 -7.73 2.42
CA CYS A 142 18.12 -8.80 1.76
C CYS A 142 18.67 -10.16 2.21
N SER A 143 17.76 -11.09 2.54
CA SER A 143 18.08 -12.48 2.90
C SER A 143 17.22 -13.43 2.08
N VAL A 144 17.85 -14.49 1.55
CA VAL A 144 17.17 -15.49 0.71
C VAL A 144 17.49 -16.88 1.23
N THR A 145 16.48 -17.74 1.26
CA THR A 145 16.63 -19.15 1.62
C THR A 145 15.63 -20.02 0.86
N SER A 146 15.79 -21.33 0.94
CA SER A 146 14.84 -22.30 0.40
C SER A 146 14.73 -23.51 1.30
N PHE A 147 13.57 -24.15 1.30
CA PHE A 147 13.25 -25.31 2.12
C PHE A 147 12.68 -26.41 1.26
N THR A 148 13.14 -27.65 1.51
CA THR A 148 12.64 -28.86 0.86
C THR A 148 12.49 -29.98 1.89
N GLY A 149 11.68 -30.99 1.57
CA GLY A 149 11.47 -32.14 2.44
C GLY A 149 10.37 -31.94 3.51
N PRO A 150 10.22 -32.90 4.42
CA PRO A 150 9.07 -32.95 5.33
C PRO A 150 9.02 -31.83 6.39
N GLU A 151 10.17 -31.24 6.72
CA GLU A 151 10.27 -30.15 7.73
C GLU A 151 10.24 -28.75 7.10
N ALA A 152 10.03 -28.66 5.78
CA ALA A 152 10.07 -27.39 5.05
C ALA A 152 9.09 -26.34 5.60
N ASP A 153 7.89 -26.74 5.96
CA ASP A 153 6.88 -25.85 6.51
C ASP A 153 7.25 -25.35 7.91
N GLU A 154 7.79 -26.20 8.78
CA GLU A 154 8.25 -25.77 10.10
C GLU A 154 9.35 -24.71 9.99
N HIS A 155 10.33 -24.92 9.11
CA HIS A 155 11.40 -23.95 8.86
C HIS A 155 10.84 -22.64 8.28
N LEU A 156 9.90 -22.72 7.33
CA LEU A 156 9.23 -21.54 6.78
C LEU A 156 8.54 -20.70 7.88
N TYR A 157 7.72 -21.32 8.71
CA TYR A 157 7.01 -20.63 9.79
C TYR A 157 7.96 -20.04 10.84
N ASN A 158 9.06 -20.74 11.16
CA ASN A 158 10.09 -20.24 12.06
C ASN A 158 10.76 -18.97 11.53
N GLU A 159 11.14 -18.96 10.24
CA GLU A 159 11.74 -17.76 9.63
C GLU A 159 10.74 -16.62 9.49
N LEU A 160 9.50 -16.89 9.06
CA LEU A 160 8.46 -15.86 9.03
C LEU A 160 8.20 -15.24 10.41
N GLY A 161 8.17 -16.07 11.46
CA GLY A 161 8.04 -15.61 12.85
C GLY A 161 9.25 -14.81 13.35
N ARG A 162 10.47 -15.15 12.89
CA ARG A 162 11.70 -14.43 13.25
C ARG A 162 11.78 -13.04 12.63
N PHE A 163 11.44 -12.92 11.34
CA PHE A 163 11.53 -11.67 10.60
C PHE A 163 10.28 -10.79 10.73
N THR A 164 9.12 -11.38 11.04
CA THR A 164 7.84 -10.67 11.21
C THR A 164 7.57 -9.63 10.11
N PRO A 165 7.45 -10.06 8.83
CA PRO A 165 7.31 -9.12 7.72
C PRO A 165 5.99 -8.34 7.80
N ARG A 166 6.02 -7.07 7.39
CA ARG A 166 4.83 -6.21 7.30
C ARG A 166 4.00 -6.49 6.05
N GLU A 167 4.65 -7.00 5.00
CA GLU A 167 4.00 -7.34 3.73
C GLU A 167 4.61 -8.62 3.17
N ALA A 168 3.78 -9.47 2.58
CA ALA A 168 4.19 -10.71 1.91
C ALA A 168 3.66 -10.74 0.48
N MET A 169 4.55 -10.95 -0.47
CA MET A 169 4.24 -11.26 -1.86
C MET A 169 4.21 -12.78 -2.02
N LEU A 170 3.10 -13.32 -2.46
CA LEU A 170 2.90 -14.76 -2.56
C LEU A 170 2.73 -15.18 -4.02
N SER A 171 3.41 -16.28 -4.43
CA SER A 171 3.06 -16.99 -5.65
C SER A 171 1.69 -17.65 -5.53
N ASP A 172 1.07 -18.02 -6.65
CA ASP A 172 -0.24 -18.72 -6.64
C ASP A 172 -0.21 -19.98 -5.77
N GLY A 173 0.89 -20.75 -5.82
CA GLY A 173 1.08 -21.95 -4.98
C GLY A 173 1.13 -21.61 -3.48
N ALA A 174 1.82 -20.56 -3.10
CA ALA A 174 1.89 -20.10 -1.71
C ALA A 174 0.55 -19.48 -1.24
N TYR A 175 -0.13 -18.74 -2.10
CA TYR A 175 -1.43 -18.13 -1.79
C TYR A 175 -2.55 -19.17 -1.64
N SER A 176 -2.45 -20.28 -2.36
CA SER A 176 -3.42 -21.40 -2.23
C SER A 176 -3.28 -22.19 -0.94
N ASP A 177 -2.19 -22.00 -0.19
CA ASP A 177 -2.00 -22.58 1.13
C ASP A 177 -2.71 -21.77 2.22
N GLY A 178 -3.92 -22.19 2.56
CA GLY A 178 -4.73 -21.48 3.56
C GLY A 178 -4.09 -21.41 4.94
N ALA A 179 -3.25 -22.38 5.35
CA ALA A 179 -2.56 -22.35 6.63
C ALA A 179 -1.46 -21.26 6.65
N LEU A 180 -0.72 -21.13 5.56
CA LEU A 180 0.29 -20.07 5.39
C LEU A 180 -0.36 -18.68 5.37
N VAL A 181 -1.45 -18.52 4.61
CA VAL A 181 -2.21 -17.26 4.55
C VAL A 181 -2.74 -16.88 5.93
N ASP A 182 -3.35 -17.82 6.66
CA ASP A 182 -3.84 -17.58 8.02
C ASP A 182 -2.72 -17.22 9.00
N PHE A 183 -1.57 -17.84 8.90
CA PHE A 183 -0.41 -17.53 9.72
C PHE A 183 0.07 -16.09 9.47
N LEU A 184 0.28 -15.71 8.21
CA LEU A 184 0.71 -14.38 7.83
C LEU A 184 -0.28 -13.30 8.28
N VAL A 185 -1.56 -13.48 7.99
CA VAL A 185 -2.59 -12.46 8.26
C VAL A 185 -2.98 -12.40 9.74
N LYS A 186 -3.30 -13.56 10.34
CA LYS A 186 -3.89 -13.58 11.68
C LYS A 186 -2.85 -13.61 12.80
N ARG A 187 -1.65 -14.16 12.55
CA ARG A 187 -0.59 -14.24 13.57
C ARG A 187 0.42 -13.12 13.46
N LEU A 188 0.81 -12.74 12.25
CA LEU A 188 1.85 -11.74 12.01
C LEU A 188 1.30 -10.36 11.65
N ASP A 189 -0.01 -10.21 11.44
CA ASP A 189 -0.64 -8.98 10.93
C ASP A 189 0.00 -8.49 9.63
N CYS A 190 0.43 -9.44 8.80
CA CYS A 190 1.13 -9.21 7.55
C CYS A 190 0.13 -8.94 6.43
N ARG A 191 0.39 -7.92 5.59
CA ARG A 191 -0.42 -7.64 4.40
C ARG A 191 0.00 -8.52 3.25
N LEU A 192 -0.97 -8.97 2.45
CA LEU A 192 -0.70 -9.87 1.33
C LEU A 192 -0.82 -9.15 -0.01
N SER A 193 0.10 -9.50 -0.92
CA SER A 193 0.08 -9.15 -2.33
C SER A 193 0.37 -10.40 -3.16
N LEU A 194 -0.30 -10.54 -4.32
CA LEU A 194 -0.03 -11.64 -5.25
C LEU A 194 1.10 -11.25 -6.21
N ILE A 195 1.97 -12.22 -6.53
CA ILE A 195 2.92 -12.14 -7.63
C ILE A 195 2.29 -12.87 -8.82
N HIS A 196 2.01 -12.13 -9.89
CA HIS A 196 1.52 -12.66 -11.16
C HIS A 196 2.65 -12.85 -12.14
#